data_308679a10f13b1470ecb3dc869e2d818
#
_entry.id   308679a10f13b1470ecb3dc869e2d818
#
_cell.length_a   1.000
_cell.length_b   1.000
_cell.length_c   1.000
_cell.angle_alpha   90.00
_cell.angle_beta   90.00
_cell.angle_gamma   90.00
#
_symmetry.space_group_name_H-M   'P 1'
#
loop_
_entity.id
_entity.type
_entity.pdbx_description
1 polymer ?
#
loop_
_entity_poly.entity_id
_entity_poly.type
_entity_poly.pdbx_seq_one_letter_code
_entity_poly.pdbx_strand_id
1 'polypeptide(L)'
;MTESWLSALKSPELIFAVMLTAKTCLVAGAGFLVLAPPLAWLFARREGVGVRALSFFVTLPLVFPPVALGYLLLLLIGRSGPLGGMLDAVGISIVFTPWAVYMAAFIAGLPLVIRPIQGALASEQLKALEFAARVHGAPPLTVYRKVTLPLVRGQILSGLLLGISRASGEVGITMMVGGNISDRTNTLSLEIWNAVSRADFDVATTLCLLL
;
A
#
# COMPACT_ATOMS: atom_id res chain seq x y z
N MET A 1 -28.89 22.50 -8.71
CA MET A 1 -28.09 21.56 -7.90
C MET A 1 -27.83 20.23 -8.60
N THR A 2 -28.77 19.63 -9.34
CA THR A 2 -28.56 18.31 -9.98
C THR A 2 -27.67 18.30 -11.23
N GLU A 3 -27.47 19.40 -11.92
CA GLU A 3 -26.64 19.45 -13.14
C GLU A 3 -25.16 19.73 -12.88
N SER A 4 -24.82 20.38 -11.77
CA SER A 4 -23.42 20.74 -11.47
C SER A 4 -22.54 19.53 -11.10
N TRP A 5 -23.09 18.56 -10.34
CA TRP A 5 -22.33 17.35 -9.96
C TRP A 5 -22.19 16.36 -11.13
N LEU A 6 -23.21 16.28 -12.03
CA LEU A 6 -23.10 15.46 -13.25
C LEU A 6 -22.05 16.00 -14.24
N SER A 7 -21.90 17.32 -14.32
CA SER A 7 -20.84 17.93 -15.14
C SER A 7 -19.46 17.74 -14.49
N ALA A 8 -19.37 17.80 -13.17
CA ALA A 8 -18.13 17.51 -12.44
C ALA A 8 -17.68 16.06 -12.64
N LEU A 9 -18.61 15.08 -12.63
CA LEU A 9 -18.29 13.66 -12.89
C LEU A 9 -17.76 13.38 -14.31
N LYS A 10 -18.00 14.28 -15.25
CA LYS A 10 -17.52 14.16 -16.64
C LYS A 10 -16.24 14.96 -16.89
N SER A 11 -15.69 15.62 -15.87
CA SER A 11 -14.45 16.39 -16.05
C SER A 11 -13.28 15.45 -16.38
N PRO A 12 -12.42 15.80 -17.33
CA PRO A 12 -11.25 15.01 -17.67
C PRO A 12 -10.34 14.76 -16.46
N GLU A 13 -10.21 15.74 -15.57
CA GLU A 13 -9.42 15.70 -14.34
C GLU A 13 -9.92 14.62 -13.37
N LEU A 14 -11.25 14.51 -13.20
CA LEU A 14 -11.82 13.47 -12.34
C LEU A 14 -11.65 12.07 -12.95
N ILE A 15 -11.86 11.94 -14.26
CA ILE A 15 -11.64 10.67 -14.97
C ILE A 15 -10.18 10.24 -14.79
N PHE A 16 -9.24 11.17 -14.90
CA PHE A 16 -7.81 10.91 -14.66
C PHE A 16 -7.57 10.46 -13.21
N ALA A 17 -8.13 11.15 -12.21
CA ALA A 17 -7.98 10.83 -10.80
C ALA A 17 -8.51 9.43 -10.46
N VAL A 18 -9.70 9.07 -10.98
CA VAL A 18 -10.28 7.71 -10.84
C VAL A 18 -9.36 6.66 -11.49
N MET A 19 -8.89 6.93 -12.71
CA MET A 19 -8.02 6.01 -13.44
C MET A 19 -6.68 5.83 -12.75
N LEU A 20 -6.08 6.92 -12.22
CA LEU A 20 -4.85 6.86 -11.46
C LEU A 20 -5.04 6.09 -10.15
N THR A 21 -6.14 6.31 -9.44
CA THR A 21 -6.47 5.56 -8.22
C THR A 21 -6.62 4.07 -8.51
N ALA A 22 -7.36 3.70 -9.55
CA ALA A 22 -7.51 2.30 -9.95
C ALA A 22 -6.18 1.65 -10.32
N LYS A 23 -5.32 2.34 -11.09
CA LYS A 23 -3.96 1.88 -11.41
C LYS A 23 -3.11 1.74 -10.15
N THR A 24 -3.21 2.69 -9.22
CA THR A 24 -2.49 2.66 -7.93
C THR A 24 -2.89 1.43 -7.12
N CYS A 25 -4.19 1.16 -7.00
CA CYS A 25 -4.70 -0.03 -6.31
C CYS A 25 -4.24 -1.33 -6.96
N LEU A 26 -4.23 -1.40 -8.28
CA LEU A 26 -3.76 -2.58 -9.03
C LEU A 26 -2.25 -2.80 -8.83
N VAL A 27 -1.44 -1.77 -8.99
CA VAL A 27 0.02 -1.86 -8.82
C VAL A 27 0.38 -2.18 -7.37
N ALA A 28 -0.23 -1.49 -6.40
CA ALA A 28 -0.01 -1.78 -4.99
C ALA A 28 -0.48 -3.18 -4.62
N GLY A 29 -1.68 -3.60 -5.09
CA GLY A 29 -2.23 -4.93 -4.87
C GLY A 29 -1.36 -6.05 -5.43
N ALA A 30 -0.83 -5.88 -6.65
CA ALA A 30 0.14 -6.81 -7.23
C ALA A 30 1.43 -6.87 -6.40
N GLY A 31 1.95 -5.72 -5.96
CA GLY A 31 3.10 -5.64 -5.08
C GLY A 31 2.85 -6.32 -3.73
N PHE A 32 1.66 -6.16 -3.15
CA PHE A 32 1.25 -6.85 -1.92
C PHE A 32 1.22 -8.36 -2.08
N LEU A 33 0.65 -8.86 -3.17
CA LEU A 33 0.59 -10.31 -3.46
C LEU A 33 1.98 -10.94 -3.57
N VAL A 34 2.93 -10.21 -4.15
CA VAL A 34 4.30 -10.71 -4.38
C VAL A 34 5.15 -10.60 -3.11
N LEU A 35 5.09 -9.46 -2.40
CA LEU A 35 6.03 -9.15 -1.32
C LEU A 35 5.51 -9.45 0.09
N ALA A 36 4.19 -9.33 0.33
CA ALA A 36 3.68 -9.49 1.68
C ALA A 36 3.76 -10.94 2.21
N PRO A 37 3.42 -12.01 1.43
CA PRO A 37 3.52 -13.37 1.94
C PRO A 37 4.94 -13.80 2.33
N PRO A 38 6.00 -13.56 1.51
CA PRO A 38 7.36 -13.91 1.91
C PRO A 38 7.88 -13.09 3.08
N LEU A 39 7.54 -11.79 3.16
CA LEU A 39 7.91 -10.96 4.31
C LEU A 39 7.19 -11.41 5.58
N ALA A 40 5.90 -11.70 5.50
CA ALA A 40 5.12 -12.24 6.62
C ALA A 40 5.69 -13.56 7.12
N TRP A 41 6.08 -14.44 6.18
CA TRP A 41 6.74 -15.71 6.53
C TRP A 41 8.09 -15.47 7.22
N LEU A 42 8.91 -14.56 6.69
CA LEU A 42 10.20 -14.18 7.27
C LEU A 42 10.01 -13.69 8.72
N PHE A 43 9.05 -12.78 8.94
CA PHE A 43 8.78 -12.20 10.25
C PHE A 43 8.14 -13.18 11.25
N ALA A 44 7.42 -14.19 10.75
CA ALA A 44 6.78 -15.21 11.59
C ALA A 44 7.73 -16.37 11.98
N ARG A 45 8.76 -16.64 11.16
CA ARG A 45 9.58 -17.87 11.28
C ARG A 45 11.05 -17.63 11.56
N ARG A 46 11.51 -16.40 11.42
CA ARG A 46 12.92 -16.06 11.64
C ARG A 46 13.05 -15.00 12.73
N GLU A 47 14.06 -15.21 13.56
CA GLU A 47 14.48 -14.27 14.60
C GLU A 47 15.86 -13.71 14.25
N GLY A 48 16.15 -12.50 14.74
CA GLY A 48 17.43 -11.85 14.54
C GLY A 48 17.29 -10.33 14.49
N VAL A 49 18.38 -9.63 14.75
CA VAL A 49 18.40 -8.16 14.78
C VAL A 49 17.98 -7.57 13.43
N GLY A 50 18.46 -8.12 12.32
CA GLY A 50 18.10 -7.66 10.97
C GLY A 50 16.62 -7.86 10.64
N VAL A 51 16.02 -9.01 11.03
CA VAL A 51 14.60 -9.28 10.82
C VAL A 51 13.73 -8.34 11.66
N ARG A 52 14.12 -8.09 12.92
CA ARG A 52 13.43 -7.14 13.81
C ARG A 52 13.50 -5.72 13.25
N ALA A 53 14.69 -5.29 12.80
CA ALA A 53 14.87 -3.97 12.19
C ALA A 53 14.02 -3.83 10.92
N LEU A 54 14.04 -4.81 10.01
CA LEU A 54 13.21 -4.80 8.81
C LEU A 54 11.71 -4.76 9.16
N SER A 55 11.26 -5.57 10.12
CA SER A 55 9.88 -5.57 10.59
C SER A 55 9.49 -4.23 11.20
N PHE A 56 10.38 -3.56 11.92
CA PHE A 56 10.17 -2.22 12.46
C PHE A 56 9.96 -1.20 11.32
N PHE A 57 10.86 -1.15 10.35
CA PHE A 57 10.74 -0.22 9.22
C PHE A 57 9.47 -0.46 8.38
N VAL A 58 9.13 -1.72 8.14
CA VAL A 58 7.89 -2.07 7.41
C VAL A 58 6.64 -1.65 8.18
N THR A 59 6.68 -1.66 9.51
CA THR A 59 5.52 -1.26 10.35
C THR A 59 5.47 0.24 10.66
N LEU A 60 6.54 0.97 10.41
CA LEU A 60 6.62 2.40 10.70
C LEU A 60 5.43 3.20 10.14
N PRO A 61 4.93 2.93 8.90
CA PRO A 61 3.78 3.65 8.33
C PRO A 61 2.47 3.51 9.11
N LEU A 62 2.35 2.53 10.01
CA LEU A 62 1.14 2.40 10.86
C LEU A 62 1.13 3.36 12.05
N VAL A 63 2.31 3.74 12.52
CA VAL A 63 2.47 4.52 13.74
C VAL A 63 2.85 5.97 13.42
N PHE A 64 3.62 6.16 12.36
CA PHE A 64 4.15 7.46 11.98
C PHE A 64 3.10 8.31 11.26
N PRO A 65 3.01 9.62 11.54
CA PRO A 65 2.10 10.50 10.81
C PRO A 65 2.38 10.47 9.30
N PRO A 66 1.36 10.22 8.44
CA PRO A 66 1.57 10.03 7.00
C PRO A 66 2.29 11.19 6.31
N VAL A 67 1.96 12.42 6.67
CA VAL A 67 2.61 13.62 6.12
C VAL A 67 4.08 13.69 6.50
N ALA A 68 4.42 13.38 7.77
CA ALA A 68 5.80 13.36 8.23
C ALA A 68 6.60 12.24 7.56
N LEU A 69 6.00 11.04 7.39
CA LEU A 69 6.62 9.96 6.64
C LEU A 69 6.86 10.35 5.18
N GLY A 70 5.88 10.99 4.54
CA GLY A 70 6.02 11.52 3.18
C GLY A 70 7.15 12.53 3.04
N TYR A 71 7.31 13.41 4.03
CA TYR A 71 8.42 14.36 4.07
C TYR A 71 9.78 13.66 4.20
N LEU A 72 9.90 12.67 5.08
CA LEU A 72 11.14 11.89 5.21
C LEU A 72 11.47 11.13 3.92
N LEU A 73 10.47 10.56 3.26
CA LEU A 73 10.65 9.95 1.94
C LEU A 73 11.08 10.97 0.90
N LEU A 74 10.49 12.17 0.90
CA LEU A 74 10.89 13.26 0.00
C LEU A 74 12.36 13.66 0.21
N LEU A 75 12.83 13.74 1.47
CA LEU A 75 14.25 13.99 1.76
C LEU A 75 15.15 12.85 1.27
N LEU A 76 14.68 11.62 1.28
CA LEU A 76 15.46 10.45 0.88
C LEU A 76 15.56 10.29 -0.64
N ILE A 77 14.42 10.44 -1.35
CA ILE A 77 14.30 10.18 -2.79
C ILE A 77 14.21 11.44 -3.66
N GLY A 78 14.15 12.63 -3.04
CA GLY A 78 14.24 13.91 -3.74
C GLY A 78 15.61 14.09 -4.41
N ARG A 79 15.69 14.95 -5.41
CA ARG A 79 16.94 15.18 -6.20
C ARG A 79 18.17 15.46 -5.34
N SER A 80 17.99 16.15 -4.24
CA SER A 80 19.07 16.47 -3.28
C SER A 80 19.28 15.38 -2.23
N GLY A 81 18.47 14.32 -2.24
CA GLY A 81 18.55 13.23 -1.29
C GLY A 81 19.55 12.14 -1.72
N PRO A 82 19.97 11.29 -0.79
CA PRO A 82 20.99 10.26 -1.06
C PRO A 82 20.56 9.24 -2.13
N LEU A 83 19.30 8.81 -2.14
CA LEU A 83 18.79 7.90 -3.16
C LEU A 83 18.36 8.65 -4.42
N GLY A 84 17.73 9.82 -4.27
CA GLY A 84 17.26 10.61 -5.38
C GLY A 84 18.40 11.12 -6.26
N GLY A 85 19.50 11.57 -5.68
CA GLY A 85 20.69 11.98 -6.43
C GLY A 85 21.29 10.83 -7.25
N MET A 86 21.32 9.61 -6.72
CA MET A 86 21.77 8.42 -7.47
C MET A 86 20.85 8.08 -8.63
N LEU A 87 19.53 8.23 -8.45
CA LEU A 87 18.54 7.99 -9.50
C LEU A 87 18.57 9.09 -10.58
N ASP A 88 18.76 10.34 -10.17
CA ASP A 88 18.87 11.47 -11.09
C ASP A 88 20.12 11.36 -11.99
N ALA A 89 21.22 10.79 -11.47
CA ALA A 89 22.45 10.52 -12.23
C ALA A 89 22.22 9.52 -13.40
N VAL A 90 21.20 8.67 -13.31
CA VAL A 90 20.80 7.73 -14.38
C VAL A 90 19.53 8.20 -15.12
N GLY A 91 19.11 9.46 -14.90
CA GLY A 91 17.97 10.06 -15.59
C GLY A 91 16.59 9.62 -15.06
N ILE A 92 16.52 9.01 -13.88
CA ILE A 92 15.27 8.52 -13.28
C ILE A 92 14.82 9.50 -12.19
N SER A 93 13.66 10.12 -12.37
CA SER A 93 13.00 10.93 -11.33
C SER A 93 11.72 10.24 -10.89
N ILE A 94 11.60 9.94 -9.59
CA ILE A 94 10.40 9.32 -9.00
C ILE A 94 9.45 10.39 -8.48
N VAL A 95 9.99 11.40 -7.79
CA VAL A 95 9.21 12.46 -7.14
C VAL A 95 8.40 13.25 -8.19
N PHE A 96 7.16 13.59 -7.83
CA PHE A 96 6.19 14.29 -8.69
C PHE A 96 5.80 13.51 -9.96
N THR A 97 5.88 12.19 -9.91
CA THR A 97 5.42 11.29 -10.97
C THR A 97 4.39 10.28 -10.45
N PRO A 98 3.64 9.58 -11.32
CA PRO A 98 2.75 8.50 -10.90
C PRO A 98 3.45 7.39 -10.09
N TRP A 99 4.75 7.19 -10.30
CA TRP A 99 5.54 6.23 -9.51
C TRP A 99 5.63 6.60 -8.03
N ALA A 100 5.69 7.90 -7.71
CA ALA A 100 5.62 8.36 -6.32
C ALA A 100 4.28 8.01 -5.68
N VAL A 101 3.18 8.12 -6.43
CA VAL A 101 1.83 7.76 -5.95
C VAL A 101 1.74 6.26 -5.66
N TYR A 102 2.22 5.42 -6.60
CA TYR A 102 2.23 3.96 -6.42
C TYR A 102 3.08 3.54 -5.22
N MET A 103 4.25 4.14 -5.06
CA MET A 103 5.15 3.91 -3.94
C MET A 103 4.52 4.35 -2.61
N ALA A 104 3.90 5.52 -2.55
CA ALA A 104 3.22 6.02 -1.36
C ALA A 104 2.10 5.06 -0.91
N ALA A 105 1.25 4.66 -1.83
CA ALA A 105 0.16 3.71 -1.60
C ALA A 105 0.67 2.34 -1.14
N PHE A 106 1.74 1.84 -1.77
CA PHE A 106 2.37 0.59 -1.41
C PHE A 106 2.96 0.63 0.00
N ILE A 107 3.72 1.67 0.34
CA ILE A 107 4.31 1.85 1.68
C ILE A 107 3.23 1.92 2.74
N ALA A 108 2.14 2.67 2.49
CA ALA A 108 1.05 2.84 3.44
C ALA A 108 0.25 1.54 3.68
N GLY A 109 0.02 0.75 2.64
CA GLY A 109 -0.81 -0.46 2.70
C GLY A 109 -0.07 -1.72 3.13
N LEU A 110 1.22 -1.84 2.80
CA LEU A 110 2.02 -3.05 3.00
C LEU A 110 1.94 -3.66 4.41
N PRO A 111 2.09 -2.90 5.50
CA PRO A 111 2.03 -3.47 6.84
C PRO A 111 0.66 -4.04 7.20
N LEU A 112 -0.43 -3.49 6.65
CA LEU A 112 -1.79 -4.00 6.86
C LEU A 112 -2.02 -5.35 6.19
N VAL A 113 -1.29 -5.63 5.13
CA VAL A 113 -1.30 -6.96 4.48
C VAL A 113 -0.43 -7.95 5.24
N ILE A 114 0.75 -7.53 5.66
CA ILE A 114 1.73 -8.42 6.33
C ILE A 114 1.21 -8.90 7.68
N ARG A 115 0.64 -8.01 8.51
CA ARG A 115 0.30 -8.33 9.91
C ARG A 115 -0.71 -9.48 10.08
N PRO A 116 -1.86 -9.55 9.37
CA PRO A 116 -2.76 -10.69 9.46
C PRO A 116 -2.10 -12.01 9.04
N ILE A 117 -1.34 -11.98 7.95
CA ILE A 117 -0.64 -13.15 7.43
C ILE A 117 0.42 -13.63 8.43
N GLN A 118 1.21 -12.71 8.99
CA GLN A 118 2.23 -12.99 10.00
C GLN A 118 1.60 -13.62 11.24
N GLY A 119 0.50 -13.07 11.75
CA GLY A 119 -0.21 -13.61 12.91
C GLY A 119 -0.69 -15.06 12.69
N ALA A 120 -1.25 -15.33 11.53
CA ALA A 120 -1.67 -16.69 11.16
C ALA A 120 -0.48 -17.67 11.07
N LEU A 121 0.60 -17.24 10.41
CA LEU A 121 1.82 -18.06 10.27
C LEU A 121 2.55 -18.30 11.60
N ALA A 122 2.42 -17.39 12.57
CA ALA A 122 3.01 -17.51 13.89
C ALA A 122 2.16 -18.36 14.86
N SER A 123 0.90 -18.68 14.51
CA SER A 123 -0.03 -19.40 15.39
C SER A 123 0.48 -20.80 15.74
N GLU A 124 0.34 -21.19 17.00
CA GLU A 124 0.73 -22.53 17.49
C GLU A 124 -0.09 -23.63 16.81
N GLN A 125 -1.35 -23.35 16.50
CA GLN A 125 -2.23 -24.30 15.82
C GLN A 125 -1.69 -24.66 14.43
N LEU A 126 -1.27 -23.67 13.63
CA LEU A 126 -0.69 -23.93 12.30
C LEU A 126 0.64 -24.68 12.42
N LYS A 127 1.50 -24.27 13.37
CA LYS A 127 2.79 -24.95 13.61
C LYS A 127 2.59 -26.43 13.97
N ALA A 128 1.61 -26.74 14.83
CA ALA A 128 1.29 -28.10 15.21
C ALA A 128 0.82 -28.95 14.02
N LEU A 129 -0.04 -28.39 13.14
CA LEU A 129 -0.51 -29.07 11.93
C LEU A 129 0.62 -29.29 10.92
N GLU A 130 1.49 -28.30 10.72
CA GLU A 130 2.68 -28.46 9.87
C GLU A 130 3.63 -29.52 10.44
N PHE A 131 3.82 -29.57 11.75
CA PHE A 131 4.64 -30.58 12.42
C PHE A 131 4.06 -31.97 12.24
N ALA A 132 2.76 -32.16 12.50
CA ALA A 132 2.08 -33.45 12.30
C ALA A 132 2.22 -33.93 10.85
N ALA A 133 2.01 -33.06 9.86
CA ALA A 133 2.20 -33.41 8.45
C ALA A 133 3.62 -33.88 8.13
N ARG A 134 4.64 -33.24 8.71
CA ARG A 134 6.04 -33.63 8.54
C ARG A 134 6.38 -34.97 9.21
N VAL A 135 5.83 -35.24 10.40
CA VAL A 135 5.96 -36.55 11.09
C VAL A 135 5.42 -37.67 10.23
N HIS A 136 4.32 -37.41 9.46
CA HIS A 136 3.77 -38.38 8.50
C HIS A 136 4.53 -38.43 7.17
N GLY A 137 5.73 -37.84 7.09
CA GLY A 137 6.59 -37.93 5.90
C GLY A 137 6.24 -36.97 4.77
N ALA A 138 5.36 -35.98 4.99
CA ALA A 138 5.03 -35.02 3.94
C ALA A 138 6.24 -34.09 3.63
N PRO A 139 6.66 -33.96 2.36
CA PRO A 139 7.74 -33.05 1.98
C PRO A 139 7.31 -31.58 2.18
N PRO A 140 8.27 -30.66 2.40
CA PRO A 140 8.00 -29.26 2.74
C PRO A 140 7.05 -28.55 1.77
N LEU A 141 7.16 -28.81 0.48
CA LEU A 141 6.28 -28.20 -0.54
C LEU A 141 4.84 -28.70 -0.40
N THR A 142 4.64 -29.97 -0.05
CA THR A 142 3.31 -30.53 0.20
C THR A 142 2.68 -29.95 1.46
N VAL A 143 3.47 -29.79 2.54
CA VAL A 143 3.03 -29.11 3.77
C VAL A 143 2.60 -27.70 3.44
N TYR A 144 3.42 -26.95 2.71
CA TYR A 144 3.10 -25.58 2.32
C TYR A 144 1.79 -25.50 1.51
N ARG A 145 1.66 -26.32 0.45
CA ARG A 145 0.50 -26.26 -0.46
C ARG A 145 -0.79 -26.81 0.15
N LYS A 146 -0.71 -27.88 0.96
CA LYS A 146 -1.89 -28.59 1.47
C LYS A 146 -2.28 -28.19 2.90
N VAL A 147 -1.35 -27.62 3.68
CA VAL A 147 -1.62 -27.24 5.08
C VAL A 147 -1.50 -25.71 5.24
N THR A 148 -0.31 -25.14 5.01
CA THR A 148 -0.05 -23.73 5.30
C THR A 148 -0.91 -22.80 4.44
N LEU A 149 -0.84 -22.91 3.12
CA LEU A 149 -1.53 -22.00 2.21
C LEU A 149 -3.07 -22.02 2.35
N PRO A 150 -3.75 -23.19 2.44
CA PRO A 150 -5.20 -23.21 2.65
C PRO A 150 -5.65 -22.58 3.96
N LEU A 151 -4.85 -22.74 5.03
CA LEU A 151 -5.17 -22.17 6.34
C LEU A 151 -4.92 -20.67 6.42
N VAL A 152 -3.96 -20.15 5.67
CA VAL A 152 -3.60 -18.72 5.67
C VAL A 152 -4.31 -17.92 4.58
N ARG A 153 -4.97 -18.56 3.62
CA ARG A 153 -5.60 -17.86 2.47
C ARG A 153 -6.61 -16.80 2.88
N GLY A 154 -7.36 -17.02 3.95
CA GLY A 154 -8.33 -16.04 4.47
C GLY A 154 -7.64 -14.78 4.96
N GLN A 155 -6.49 -14.90 5.63
CA GLN A 155 -5.69 -13.78 6.12
C GLN A 155 -4.95 -13.07 5.00
N ILE A 156 -4.58 -13.78 3.93
CA ILE A 156 -4.04 -13.15 2.71
C ILE A 156 -5.12 -12.27 2.09
N LEU A 157 -6.33 -12.80 1.92
CA LEU A 157 -7.43 -12.06 1.31
C LEU A 157 -7.86 -10.85 2.15
N SER A 158 -8.07 -11.03 3.46
CA SER A 158 -8.42 -9.92 4.35
C SER A 158 -7.32 -8.87 4.44
N GLY A 159 -6.05 -9.31 4.48
CA GLY A 159 -4.91 -8.40 4.42
C GLY A 159 -4.87 -7.59 3.12
N LEU A 160 -5.10 -8.24 1.97
CA LEU A 160 -5.16 -7.55 0.67
C LEU A 160 -6.28 -6.51 0.64
N LEU A 161 -7.48 -6.85 1.12
CA LEU A 161 -8.60 -5.90 1.18
C LEU A 161 -8.24 -4.69 2.04
N LEU A 162 -7.67 -4.90 3.24
CA LEU A 162 -7.22 -3.83 4.12
C LEU A 162 -6.11 -2.98 3.48
N GLY A 163 -5.13 -3.62 2.86
CA GLY A 163 -4.02 -2.93 2.20
C GLY A 163 -4.46 -2.09 1.00
N ILE A 164 -5.35 -2.62 0.16
CA ILE A 164 -5.90 -1.91 -1.00
C ILE A 164 -6.78 -0.75 -0.56
N SER A 165 -7.66 -0.95 0.44
CA SER A 165 -8.47 0.14 1.01
C SER A 165 -7.59 1.24 1.60
N ARG A 166 -6.50 0.89 2.27
CA ARG A 166 -5.53 1.89 2.78
C ARG A 166 -4.80 2.60 1.65
N ALA A 167 -4.44 1.88 0.59
CA ALA A 167 -3.76 2.42 -0.58
C ALA A 167 -4.64 3.40 -1.38
N SER A 168 -5.93 3.10 -1.55
CA SER A 168 -6.88 3.98 -2.25
C SER A 168 -7.10 5.30 -1.51
N GLY A 169 -7.13 5.27 -0.17
CA GLY A 169 -7.33 6.43 0.69
C GLY A 169 -6.05 7.17 1.09
N GLU A 170 -4.89 6.90 0.46
CA GLU A 170 -3.65 7.55 0.85
C GLU A 170 -3.58 9.00 0.32
N VAL A 171 -3.40 9.93 1.24
CA VAL A 171 -3.31 11.38 0.96
C VAL A 171 -1.97 11.94 1.44
N GLY A 172 -1.59 11.67 2.69
CA GLY A 172 -0.48 12.37 3.36
C GLY A 172 0.87 12.13 2.71
N ILE A 173 1.23 10.88 2.47
CA ILE A 173 2.49 10.53 1.80
C ILE A 173 2.41 10.98 0.34
N THR A 174 1.30 10.70 -0.35
CA THR A 174 1.10 11.03 -1.77
C THR A 174 1.21 12.54 -2.01
N MET A 175 0.65 13.36 -1.13
CA MET A 175 0.75 14.82 -1.24
C MET A 175 2.21 15.30 -1.17
N MET A 176 3.02 14.72 -0.29
CA MET A 176 4.43 15.10 -0.12
C MET A 176 5.31 14.68 -1.30
N VAL A 177 5.22 13.41 -1.74
CA VAL A 177 6.11 12.89 -2.79
C VAL A 177 5.52 13.02 -4.20
N GLY A 178 4.19 13.08 -4.32
CA GLY A 178 3.46 13.23 -5.58
C GLY A 178 3.16 14.68 -5.95
N GLY A 179 2.99 15.58 -4.96
CA GLY A 179 2.78 17.01 -5.16
C GLY A 179 1.37 17.42 -5.59
N ASN A 180 0.38 16.51 -5.59
CA ASN A 180 -1.01 16.79 -5.94
C ASN A 180 -1.17 17.58 -7.27
N ILE A 181 -0.47 17.14 -8.32
CA ILE A 181 -0.44 17.80 -9.63
C ILE A 181 -1.61 17.27 -10.46
N SER A 182 -2.50 18.17 -10.92
CA SER A 182 -3.61 17.83 -11.82
C SER A 182 -3.09 17.09 -13.06
N ASP A 183 -3.86 16.12 -13.53
CA ASP A 183 -3.56 15.27 -14.70
C ASP A 183 -2.21 14.52 -14.64
N ARG A 184 -1.60 14.43 -13.45
CA ARG A 184 -0.32 13.74 -13.29
C ARG A 184 -0.22 12.86 -12.04
N THR A 185 -0.51 13.40 -10.86
CA THR A 185 -0.35 12.70 -9.58
C THR A 185 -1.55 12.81 -8.68
N ASN A 186 -2.61 13.44 -9.14
CA ASN A 186 -3.82 13.66 -8.40
C ASN A 186 -4.67 12.39 -8.39
N THR A 187 -4.92 11.84 -7.18
CA THR A 187 -5.78 10.68 -6.94
C THR A 187 -7.18 11.12 -6.53
N LEU A 188 -8.15 10.19 -6.55
CA LEU A 188 -9.51 10.47 -6.10
C LEU A 188 -9.54 10.98 -4.64
N SER A 189 -8.71 10.43 -3.77
CA SER A 189 -8.59 10.90 -2.38
C SER A 189 -8.02 12.31 -2.27
N LEU A 190 -7.10 12.69 -3.15
CA LEU A 190 -6.60 14.06 -3.24
C LEU A 190 -7.65 15.01 -3.83
N GLU A 191 -8.49 14.56 -4.77
CA GLU A 191 -9.62 15.38 -5.26
C GLU A 191 -10.67 15.62 -4.18
N ILE A 192 -10.96 14.64 -3.33
CA ILE A 192 -11.82 14.84 -2.15
C ILE A 192 -11.22 15.93 -1.26
N TRP A 193 -9.93 15.83 -0.96
CA TRP A 193 -9.23 16.83 -0.16
C TRP A 193 -9.25 18.23 -0.80
N ASN A 194 -9.05 18.32 -2.12
CA ASN A 194 -9.12 19.56 -2.89
C ASN A 194 -10.52 20.18 -2.84
N ALA A 195 -11.57 19.37 -3.01
CA ALA A 195 -12.97 19.83 -2.95
C ALA A 195 -13.32 20.37 -1.55
N VAL A 196 -12.92 19.68 -0.48
CA VAL A 196 -13.08 20.15 0.89
C VAL A 196 -12.32 21.47 1.11
N SER A 197 -11.10 21.59 0.60
CA SER A 197 -10.28 22.80 0.74
C SER A 197 -10.90 24.01 0.03
N ARG A 198 -11.69 23.78 -1.02
CA ARG A 198 -12.47 24.81 -1.74
C ARG A 198 -13.85 25.06 -1.12
N ALA A 199 -14.19 24.38 -0.02
CA ALA A 199 -15.52 24.37 0.60
C ALA A 199 -16.65 23.85 -0.32
N ASP A 200 -16.31 23.03 -1.32
CA ASP A 200 -17.27 22.39 -2.22
C ASP A 200 -17.67 21.01 -1.66
N PHE A 201 -18.52 21.04 -0.64
CA PHE A 201 -18.92 19.86 0.11
C PHE A 201 -19.82 18.92 -0.69
N ASP A 202 -20.56 19.42 -1.68
CA ASP A 202 -21.43 18.59 -2.55
C ASP A 202 -20.57 17.69 -3.43
N VAL A 203 -19.53 18.25 -4.06
CA VAL A 203 -18.56 17.48 -4.83
C VAL A 203 -17.78 16.53 -3.94
N ALA A 204 -17.28 16.99 -2.79
CA ALA A 204 -16.54 16.15 -1.86
C ALA A 204 -17.34 14.92 -1.42
N THR A 205 -18.63 15.11 -1.08
CA THR A 205 -19.52 14.01 -0.69
C THR A 205 -19.72 13.01 -1.83
N THR A 206 -19.93 13.50 -3.04
CA THR A 206 -20.10 12.64 -4.22
C THR A 206 -18.83 11.81 -4.48
N LEU A 207 -17.65 12.41 -4.39
CA LEU A 207 -16.38 11.73 -4.58
C LEU A 207 -16.10 10.70 -3.47
N CYS A 208 -16.51 10.97 -2.22
CA CYS A 208 -16.42 10.01 -1.12
C CYS A 208 -17.27 8.75 -1.35
N LEU A 209 -18.44 8.89 -2.03
CA LEU A 209 -19.27 7.74 -2.35
C LEU A 209 -18.74 6.92 -3.54
N LEU A 210 -17.83 7.49 -4.35
CA LEU A 210 -17.19 6.80 -5.46
C LEU A 210 -15.89 6.07 -5.04
N LEU A 211 -15.25 6.47 -3.93
CA LEU A 211 -14.04 5.87 -3.40
C LEU A 211 -14.34 4.58 -2.65
#